data_20709a8dd6acbddc91a36e087d1f277a
#
_entry.id   20709a8dd6acbddc91a36e087d1f277a
#
_cell.length_a   1.000
_cell.length_b   1.000
_cell.length_c   1.000
_cell.angle_alpha   90.00
_cell.angle_beta   90.00
_cell.angle_gamma   90.00
#
_symmetry.space_group_name_H-M   'P 1'
#
loop_
_entity.id
_entity.type
_entity.pdbx_description
1 polymer ?
#
loop_
_entity_poly.entity_id
_entity_poly.type
_entity_poly.pdbx_seq_one_letter_code
_entity_poly.pdbx_strand_id
1 'polypeptide(L)'
;MFRPEEIQARLREKPFRPFRIIASEGQRVDVRHPDLVLVGVRDMMIGFPGPENPTAYDRITRLALVHLVALEDLPMVAAPGNGQE
;
A
#
# COMPACT_ATOMS: atom_id res chain seq x y z
N MET A 1 -5.25 5.54 -16.41
CA MET A 1 -5.37 6.00 -15.01
C MET A 1 -6.02 4.91 -14.17
N PHE A 2 -5.48 4.68 -12.99
CA PHE A 2 -6.07 3.70 -12.10
C PHE A 2 -7.40 4.19 -11.56
N ARG A 3 -8.33 3.27 -11.42
CA ARG A 3 -9.63 3.56 -10.85
C ARG A 3 -9.65 3.17 -9.38
N PRO A 4 -10.49 3.84 -8.58
CA PRO A 4 -10.58 3.46 -7.15
C PRO A 4 -10.86 1.99 -6.96
N GLU A 5 -11.68 1.38 -7.82
CA GLU A 5 -12.03 -0.03 -7.70
C GLU A 5 -10.83 -0.95 -7.83
N GLU A 6 -9.85 -0.56 -8.65
CA GLU A 6 -8.65 -1.37 -8.82
C GLU A 6 -7.83 -1.41 -7.54
N ILE A 7 -7.72 -0.28 -6.85
CA ILE A 7 -7.00 -0.22 -5.59
C ILE A 7 -7.78 -0.99 -4.53
N GLN A 8 -9.10 -0.78 -4.49
CA GLN A 8 -9.93 -1.47 -3.52
C GLN A 8 -9.86 -2.98 -3.68
N ALA A 9 -9.82 -3.46 -4.93
CA ALA A 9 -9.72 -4.89 -5.18
C ALA A 9 -8.45 -5.49 -4.58
N ARG A 10 -7.33 -4.78 -4.69
CA ARG A 10 -6.08 -5.25 -4.10
C ARG A 10 -6.16 -5.26 -2.57
N LEU A 11 -6.84 -4.27 -1.99
CA LEU A 11 -6.97 -4.20 -0.54
C LEU A 11 -7.89 -5.27 0.03
N ARG A 12 -8.78 -5.81 -0.80
CA ARG A 12 -9.76 -6.80 -0.36
C ARG A 12 -9.33 -8.23 -0.62
N GLU A 13 -8.18 -8.44 -1.23
CA GLU A 13 -7.70 -9.80 -1.49
C GLU A 13 -7.48 -10.56 -0.19
N LYS A 14 -7.83 -11.85 -0.21
CA LYS A 14 -7.67 -12.72 0.94
C LYS A 14 -6.99 -14.01 0.51
N PRO A 15 -5.80 -14.29 1.04
CA PRO A 15 -5.07 -13.44 1.97
C PRO A 15 -4.57 -12.19 1.29
N PHE A 16 -4.41 -11.14 2.07
CA PHE A 16 -3.90 -9.88 1.54
C PHE A 16 -2.45 -10.06 1.08
N ARG A 17 -2.17 -9.58 -0.12
CA ARG A 17 -0.82 -9.62 -0.68
C ARG A 17 -0.25 -8.20 -0.69
N PRO A 18 0.84 -7.96 0.02
CA PRO A 18 1.45 -6.63 0.01
C PRO A 18 1.81 -6.18 -1.39
N PHE A 19 1.70 -4.89 -1.63
CA PHE A 19 2.03 -4.35 -2.94
C PHE A 19 2.67 -2.97 -2.79
N ARG A 20 3.34 -2.55 -3.86
CA ARG A 20 3.99 -1.26 -3.91
C ARG A 20 3.26 -0.36 -4.88
N ILE A 21 2.97 0.85 -4.44
CA ILE A 21 2.38 1.88 -5.28
C ILE A 21 3.52 2.70 -5.84
N ILE A 22 3.55 2.86 -7.16
CA ILE A 22 4.54 3.70 -7.82
C ILE A 22 3.82 4.88 -8.40
N ALA A 23 4.23 6.07 -7.99
CA ALA A 23 3.64 7.32 -8.46
C ALA A 23 4.56 7.99 -9.45
N SER A 24 4.03 8.95 -10.19
CA SER A 24 4.83 9.76 -11.08
C SER A 24 5.91 10.45 -10.26
N GLU A 25 7.03 10.75 -10.85
CA GLU A 25 8.20 11.31 -10.19
C GLU A 25 8.95 10.29 -9.32
N GLY A 26 8.62 9.00 -9.46
CA GLY A 26 9.38 7.96 -8.80
C GLY A 26 9.06 7.70 -7.35
N GLN A 27 8.04 8.36 -6.81
CA GLN A 27 7.65 8.10 -5.43
C GLN A 27 7.12 6.69 -5.30
N ARG A 28 7.50 5.98 -4.25
CA ARG A 28 7.10 4.60 -4.00
C ARG A 28 6.56 4.46 -2.60
N VAL A 29 5.47 3.73 -2.47
CA VAL A 29 4.85 3.48 -1.18
C VAL A 29 4.51 2.01 -1.07
N ASP A 30 5.03 1.37 -0.04
CA ASP A 30 4.76 -0.05 0.21
C ASP A 30 3.56 -0.18 1.12
N VAL A 31 2.57 -0.95 0.67
CA VAL A 31 1.36 -1.20 1.42
C VAL A 31 1.42 -2.64 1.93
N ARG A 32 1.59 -2.79 3.23
CA ARG A 32 1.75 -4.12 3.85
C ARG A 32 0.53 -4.58 4.61
N HIS A 33 -0.44 -3.70 4.80
CA HIS A 33 -1.70 -4.05 5.44
C HIS A 33 -2.82 -3.29 4.77
N PRO A 34 -3.98 -3.91 4.58
CA PRO A 34 -5.09 -3.23 3.90
C PRO A 34 -5.64 -2.04 4.68
N ASP A 35 -5.43 -2.00 6.00
CA ASP A 35 -5.94 -0.91 6.81
C ASP A 35 -5.13 0.38 6.67
N LEU A 36 -4.00 0.32 5.98
CA LEU A 36 -3.16 1.51 5.83
C LEU A 36 -3.63 2.48 4.77
N VAL A 37 -4.60 2.07 3.95
CA VAL A 37 -5.03 2.86 2.80
C VAL A 37 -6.53 3.10 2.83
N LEU A 38 -6.91 4.36 2.68
CA LEU A 38 -8.31 4.75 2.45
C LEU A 38 -8.41 5.25 1.02
N VAL A 39 -9.30 4.65 0.25
CA VAL A 39 -9.45 4.97 -1.17
C VAL A 39 -10.62 5.91 -1.37
N GLY A 40 -10.35 7.09 -1.93
CA GLY A 40 -11.40 8.04 -2.31
C GLY A 40 -11.67 7.95 -3.79
N VAL A 41 -12.53 8.84 -4.26
CA VAL A 41 -12.92 8.84 -5.67
C VAL A 41 -11.76 9.30 -6.55
N ARG A 42 -10.96 10.24 -6.07
CA ARG A 42 -9.88 10.84 -6.87
C ARG A 42 -8.51 10.68 -6.24
N ASP A 43 -8.45 10.30 -4.98
CA ASP A 43 -7.19 10.18 -4.30
C ASP A 43 -7.29 9.09 -3.23
N MET A 44 -6.17 8.83 -2.59
CA MET A 44 -6.17 7.92 -1.46
C MET A 44 -5.28 8.49 -0.38
N MET A 45 -5.56 8.07 0.85
CA MET A 45 -4.76 8.45 2.01
C MET A 45 -4.04 7.21 2.49
N ILE A 46 -2.76 7.35 2.73
CA ILE A 46 -1.90 6.24 3.15
C ILE A 46 -1.30 6.58 4.50
N GLY A 47 -1.50 5.69 5.47
CA GLY A 47 -0.93 5.84 6.78
C GLY A 47 0.36 5.06 6.93
N PHE A 48 1.30 5.62 7.67
CA PHE A 48 2.58 4.98 7.95
C PHE A 48 2.68 4.78 9.45
N PRO A 49 2.62 3.53 9.93
CA PRO A 49 2.69 3.28 11.37
C PRO A 49 4.05 3.68 11.94
N GLY A 50 4.03 4.15 13.14
CA GLY A 50 5.27 4.43 13.84
C GLY A 50 5.94 3.15 14.33
N PRO A 51 7.22 3.21 14.63
CA PRO A 51 7.94 2.00 15.08
C PRO A 51 7.49 1.51 16.44
N GLU A 52 6.95 2.38 17.26
CA GLU A 52 6.57 2.00 18.62
C GLU A 52 5.13 1.55 18.75
N ASN A 53 4.29 1.95 17.80
CA ASN A 53 2.87 1.62 17.87
C ASN A 53 2.36 1.35 16.47
N PRO A 54 2.29 0.08 16.06
CA PRO A 54 1.87 -0.25 14.70
C PRO A 54 0.40 0.02 14.42
N THR A 55 -0.38 0.33 15.44
CA THR A 55 -1.80 0.64 15.22
C THR A 55 -2.07 2.14 15.14
N ALA A 56 -1.08 2.97 15.41
CA ALA A 56 -1.21 4.42 15.32
C ALA A 56 -0.31 4.93 14.20
N TYR A 57 -0.84 5.82 13.39
CA TYR A 57 -0.08 6.32 12.25
C TYR A 57 0.81 7.47 12.70
N ASP A 58 2.09 7.34 12.38
CA ASP A 58 3.06 8.37 12.66
C ASP A 58 2.96 9.48 11.61
N ARG A 59 2.54 9.12 10.41
CA ARG A 59 2.43 10.05 9.29
C ARG A 59 1.35 9.57 8.35
N ILE A 60 0.64 10.52 7.74
CA ILE A 60 -0.38 10.21 6.74
C ILE A 60 -0.06 11.03 5.50
N THR A 61 -0.11 10.39 4.33
CA THR A 61 0.11 11.08 3.08
C THR A 61 -1.10 10.91 2.19
N ARG A 62 -1.34 11.87 1.33
CA ARG A 62 -2.42 11.81 0.34
C ARG A 62 -1.80 11.73 -1.04
N LEU A 63 -2.35 10.85 -1.87
CA LEU A 63 -1.83 10.63 -3.21
C LEU A 63 -2.98 10.62 -4.20
N ALA A 64 -2.91 11.50 -5.20
CA ALA A 64 -3.95 11.55 -6.22
C ALA A 64 -3.83 10.35 -7.14
N LEU A 65 -4.99 9.77 -7.51
CA LEU A 65 -4.99 8.59 -8.37
C LEU A 65 -4.40 8.89 -9.75
N VAL A 66 -4.53 10.13 -10.21
CA VAL A 66 -3.99 10.52 -11.51
C VAL A 66 -2.46 10.42 -11.53
N HIS A 67 -1.81 10.42 -10.38
CA HIS A 67 -0.36 10.29 -10.30
C HIS A 67 0.12 8.86 -10.13
N LEU A 68 -0.79 7.90 -10.09
CA LEU A 68 -0.41 6.49 -9.99
C LEU A 68 0.07 5.99 -11.33
N VAL A 69 1.22 5.35 -11.34
CA VAL A 69 1.82 4.81 -12.55
C VAL A 69 1.70 3.28 -12.58
N ALA A 70 1.92 2.63 -11.44
CA ALA A 70 1.92 1.17 -11.40
C ALA A 70 1.64 0.66 -10.00
N LEU A 71 1.17 -0.58 -9.95
CA LEU A 71 1.08 -1.35 -8.72
C LEU A 71 1.94 -2.58 -8.92
N GLU A 72 2.86 -2.82 -8.01
CA GLU A 72 3.76 -3.98 -8.09
C GLU A 72 3.53 -4.87 -6.88
N ASP A 73 3.48 -6.17 -7.10
CA ASP A 73 3.44 -7.10 -5.98
C ASP A 73 4.78 -7.09 -5.26
N LEU A 74 4.73 -7.03 -3.95
CA LEU A 74 5.94 -7.18 -3.15
C LEU A 74 6.16 -8.65 -2.87
N PRO A 75 7.40 -9.08 -2.71
CA PRO A 75 7.65 -10.46 -2.30
C PRO A 75 6.96 -10.71 -0.98
N MET A 76 6.23 -11.81 -0.89
CA MET A 76 5.70 -12.21 0.39
C MET A 76 6.89 -12.56 1.26
N VAL A 77 6.94 -11.95 2.43
CA VAL A 77 7.95 -12.33 3.38
C VAL A 77 7.60 -13.73 3.80
N ALA A 78 8.25 -14.67 3.21
CA ALA A 78 8.15 -15.99 3.71
C ALA A 78 8.57 -15.88 5.14
N ALA A 79 7.75 -16.35 5.96
CA ALA A 79 8.14 -16.46 7.31
C ALA A 79 9.53 -16.99 7.23
N PRO A 80 10.31 -16.40 7.78
CA PRO A 80 11.64 -16.64 7.64
C PRO A 80 12.05 -18.01 7.69
N GLY A 81 11.81 -18.17 7.32
CA GLY A 81 12.20 -18.99 7.32
C GLY A 81 12.70 -19.18 6.45
N ASN A 82 12.70 -18.98 6.48
CA ASN A 82 13.12 -19.12 5.89
C ASN A 82 13.90 -18.83 5.47
N GLY A 83 14.01 -18.59 5.79
CA GLY A 83 14.61 -18.27 5.65
C GLY A 83 15.07 -17.93 5.36
N GLN A 84 15.19 -17.87 5.43
CA GLN A 84 15.54 -17.57 5.27
C GLN A 84 15.98 -17.34 5.32
N GLU A 85 15.97 -17.45 5.66
CA GLU A 85 16.25 -17.16 5.76
C GLU A 85 16.69 -17.09 5.74
#